data_8e710d91f8fa03523d3942f1134220e0
#
_entry.id   8e710d91f8fa03523d3942f1134220e0
#
_cell.length_a   1.000
_cell.length_b   1.000
_cell.length_c   1.000
_cell.angle_alpha   90.00
_cell.angle_beta   90.00
_cell.angle_gamma   90.00
#
_symmetry.space_group_name_H-M   'P 1'
#
loop_
_entity.id
_entity.type
_entity.pdbx_description
1 polymer ?
#
loop_
_entity_poly.entity_id
_entity_poly.type
_entity_poly.pdbx_seq_one_letter_code
_entity_poly.pdbx_strand_id
1 'polypeptide(L)'
;MALPNMTFSGVTFSGGYSITLPPPSYLAYAIFGYGTTGSSTSITNLVSNTGVVATDTAGVGTVRNYLAAAGYGSDKAIFGYGNGSGGPIAITNKVSNTGVVAGDTAGVGTGKFALAAAGYGSDKAIFGYGLDASYIITATTNLVSNTGIVANDTSGVGTARLALAASGYGTDKAIFGYGNAGGVQSMTNLVSNTGVVATDTTGVGTARVYLAAAGYGTDKAIFGYGYNNSSTRYSMTNLVSNTGVVATDTTGVGTARNSLAAATYGSDKAIFGYGNNADTAGLQSVTNLVSNTGVVASNTTGVGTAREGLAAASYGST
;
A
#
# COMPACT_ATOMS: atom_id res chain seq x y z
N MET A 1 -35.72 -8.02 3.83
CA MET A 1 -36.20 -7.84 2.46
C MET A 1 -35.43 -6.67 1.86
N ALA A 2 -34.43 -6.95 1.01
CA ALA A 2 -33.60 -5.91 0.40
C ALA A 2 -34.36 -5.32 -0.79
N LEU A 3 -34.48 -3.99 -0.85
CA LEU A 3 -35.04 -3.31 -2.01
C LEU A 3 -34.02 -3.34 -3.16
N PRO A 4 -34.44 -3.63 -4.40
CA PRO A 4 -33.58 -3.63 -5.55
C PRO A 4 -33.08 -2.21 -5.87
N ASN A 5 -31.85 -2.08 -6.36
CA ASN A 5 -31.27 -0.84 -6.86
C ASN A 5 -32.17 -0.22 -7.93
N MET A 6 -32.81 0.90 -7.62
CA MET A 6 -33.54 1.71 -8.63
C MET A 6 -32.57 2.73 -9.19
N THR A 7 -32.19 2.58 -10.45
CA THR A 7 -31.46 3.58 -11.21
C THR A 7 -32.45 4.55 -11.81
N PHE A 8 -32.47 5.80 -11.32
CA PHE A 8 -33.27 6.88 -11.95
C PHE A 8 -32.33 7.67 -12.87
N SER A 9 -32.44 7.47 -14.17
CA SER A 9 -31.85 8.38 -15.14
C SER A 9 -33.01 9.25 -15.74
N GLY A 10 -32.91 10.57 -15.59
CA GLY A 10 -33.71 11.51 -16.38
C GLY A 10 -35.12 11.78 -15.91
N VAL A 11 -35.37 11.95 -14.61
CA VAL A 11 -36.68 12.47 -14.13
C VAL A 11 -36.59 13.99 -13.98
N THR A 12 -37.26 14.71 -14.87
CA THR A 12 -37.41 16.16 -14.77
C THR A 12 -38.76 16.45 -14.08
N PHE A 13 -38.73 17.10 -12.91
CA PHE A 13 -39.92 17.57 -12.24
C PHE A 13 -40.30 18.95 -12.76
N SER A 14 -41.57 19.16 -13.18
CA SER A 14 -42.09 20.46 -13.53
C SER A 14 -42.22 21.32 -12.26
N GLY A 15 -41.20 22.18 -12.03
CA GLY A 15 -41.15 23.03 -10.84
C GLY A 15 -39.73 23.49 -10.48
N GLY A 16 -38.73 23.18 -11.30
CA GLY A 16 -37.38 23.74 -11.14
C GLY A 16 -36.55 23.22 -9.94
N TYR A 17 -36.91 22.12 -9.31
CA TYR A 17 -36.12 21.47 -8.28
C TYR A 17 -35.14 20.48 -8.91
N SER A 18 -33.87 20.80 -8.84
CA SER A 18 -32.80 19.87 -9.19
C SER A 18 -32.43 19.05 -7.93
N ILE A 19 -32.73 17.76 -7.93
CA ILE A 19 -32.19 16.85 -6.92
C ILE A 19 -30.78 16.51 -7.36
N THR A 20 -29.79 17.16 -6.77
CA THR A 20 -28.41 16.71 -6.86
C THR A 20 -28.31 15.46 -5.97
N LEU A 21 -28.39 14.28 -6.58
CA LEU A 21 -28.02 13.06 -5.86
C LEU A 21 -26.57 13.25 -5.39
N PRO A 22 -26.24 12.91 -4.13
CA PRO A 22 -24.85 12.87 -3.74
C PRO A 22 -24.12 11.95 -4.73
N PRO A 23 -22.87 12.28 -5.12
CA PRO A 23 -22.08 11.40 -5.98
C PRO A 23 -22.12 10.00 -5.37
N PRO A 24 -22.19 8.94 -6.20
CA PRO A 24 -22.19 7.58 -5.71
C PRO A 24 -21.03 7.45 -4.72
N SER A 25 -21.30 6.99 -3.50
CA SER A 25 -20.28 6.73 -2.50
C SER A 25 -19.44 5.58 -3.06
N TYR A 26 -18.28 5.90 -3.61
CA TYR A 26 -17.31 4.91 -4.04
C TYR A 26 -16.93 4.04 -2.84
N LEU A 27 -17.37 2.79 -2.83
CA LEU A 27 -17.04 1.84 -1.79
C LEU A 27 -15.62 1.31 -2.07
N ALA A 28 -14.61 2.01 -1.55
CA ALA A 28 -13.24 1.52 -1.64
C ALA A 28 -13.04 0.30 -0.73
N TYR A 29 -12.56 -0.76 -1.31
CA TYR A 29 -12.14 -1.99 -0.64
C TYR A 29 -10.62 -2.06 -0.61
N ALA A 30 -10.07 -3.01 0.14
CA ALA A 30 -8.65 -3.29 0.10
C ALA A 30 -8.39 -4.79 -0.04
N ILE A 31 -7.18 -5.13 -0.42
CA ILE A 31 -6.70 -6.50 -0.52
C ILE A 31 -5.29 -6.60 0.06
N PHE A 32 -5.08 -7.57 0.94
CA PHE A 32 -3.76 -8.05 1.34
C PHE A 32 -3.40 -9.25 0.47
N GLY A 33 -2.16 -9.36 0.03
CA GLY A 33 -1.77 -10.50 -0.79
C GLY A 33 -0.31 -10.88 -0.73
N TYR A 34 -0.05 -12.16 -1.04
CA TYR A 34 1.28 -12.76 -1.07
C TYR A 34 1.97 -12.76 0.30
N GLY A 35 3.31 -12.77 0.31
CA GLY A 35 4.13 -12.78 1.51
C GLY A 35 4.73 -14.14 1.84
N THR A 36 5.15 -14.34 3.08
CA THR A 36 5.76 -15.60 3.52
C THR A 36 5.24 -16.05 4.88
N THR A 37 5.09 -17.37 5.02
CA THR A 37 4.76 -18.09 6.26
C THR A 37 5.93 -18.97 6.73
N GLY A 38 7.14 -18.68 6.25
CA GLY A 38 8.31 -19.55 6.22
C GLY A 38 8.61 -20.03 4.79
N SER A 39 7.57 -20.14 3.94
CA SER A 39 7.66 -20.30 2.49
C SER A 39 6.80 -19.25 1.82
N SER A 40 7.23 -18.77 0.65
CA SER A 40 6.47 -17.76 -0.11
C SER A 40 5.09 -18.29 -0.48
N THR A 41 4.09 -17.42 -0.44
CA THR A 41 2.69 -17.72 -0.75
C THR A 41 2.10 -16.69 -1.71
N SER A 42 0.98 -17.02 -2.35
CA SER A 42 0.17 -16.10 -3.16
C SER A 42 -1.26 -15.93 -2.63
N ILE A 43 -1.57 -16.44 -1.41
CA ILE A 43 -2.88 -16.25 -0.78
C ILE A 43 -3.23 -14.78 -0.62
N THR A 44 -4.53 -14.47 -0.68
CA THR A 44 -5.04 -13.11 -0.52
C THR A 44 -6.17 -13.04 0.50
N ASN A 45 -6.38 -11.86 1.08
CA ASN A 45 -7.51 -11.56 1.96
C ASN A 45 -8.13 -10.24 1.51
N LEU A 46 -9.41 -10.29 1.20
CA LEU A 46 -10.16 -9.09 0.87
C LEU A 46 -10.52 -8.33 2.16
N VAL A 47 -10.59 -7.03 2.06
CA VAL A 47 -11.02 -6.13 3.14
C VAL A 47 -12.25 -5.37 2.68
N SER A 48 -13.32 -5.45 3.46
CA SER A 48 -14.55 -4.71 3.16
C SER A 48 -14.35 -3.21 3.30
N ASN A 49 -15.30 -2.42 2.79
CA ASN A 49 -15.36 -0.97 2.98
C ASN A 49 -15.59 -0.54 4.45
N THR A 50 -15.83 -1.48 5.35
CA THR A 50 -15.93 -1.25 6.80
C THR A 50 -14.69 -1.73 7.57
N GLY A 51 -13.64 -2.23 6.85
CA GLY A 51 -12.39 -2.70 7.43
C GLY A 51 -12.41 -4.13 7.95
N VAL A 52 -13.42 -4.92 7.59
CA VAL A 52 -13.50 -6.35 7.94
C VAL A 52 -12.66 -7.15 6.98
N VAL A 53 -11.67 -7.90 7.50
CA VAL A 53 -10.82 -8.81 6.73
C VAL A 53 -11.53 -10.13 6.53
N ALA A 54 -11.59 -10.60 5.28
CA ALA A 54 -12.12 -11.92 4.93
C ALA A 54 -11.08 -13.02 5.16
N THR A 55 -11.53 -14.27 5.25
CA THR A 55 -10.67 -15.47 5.29
C THR A 55 -9.80 -15.58 4.02
N ASP A 56 -8.81 -16.46 4.06
CA ASP A 56 -7.90 -16.67 2.94
C ASP A 56 -8.63 -17.10 1.66
N THR A 57 -8.26 -16.43 0.57
CA THR A 57 -8.61 -16.84 -0.79
C THR A 57 -7.40 -17.52 -1.42
N ALA A 58 -7.62 -18.60 -2.15
CA ALA A 58 -6.58 -19.33 -2.86
C ALA A 58 -5.73 -18.40 -3.72
N GLY A 59 -4.42 -18.56 -3.65
CA GLY A 59 -3.48 -17.70 -4.33
C GLY A 59 -3.48 -17.88 -5.85
N VAL A 60 -3.17 -16.80 -6.56
CA VAL A 60 -3.03 -16.77 -8.02
C VAL A 60 -1.64 -16.27 -8.37
N GLY A 61 -1.03 -16.88 -9.40
CA GLY A 61 0.28 -16.51 -9.92
C GLY A 61 1.45 -16.98 -9.06
N THR A 62 2.65 -16.52 -9.42
CA THR A 62 3.91 -16.92 -8.80
C THR A 62 4.00 -16.47 -7.34
N VAL A 63 4.23 -17.42 -6.44
CA VAL A 63 4.43 -17.17 -5.00
C VAL A 63 5.68 -16.31 -4.79
N ARG A 64 5.57 -15.28 -3.95
CA ARG A 64 6.67 -14.34 -3.67
C ARG A 64 6.41 -13.52 -2.42
N ASN A 65 7.45 -12.91 -1.91
CA ASN A 65 7.40 -12.03 -0.73
C ASN A 65 8.14 -10.70 -1.01
N TYR A 66 8.03 -9.75 -0.08
CA TYR A 66 8.63 -8.42 -0.18
C TYR A 66 8.36 -7.71 -1.52
N LEU A 67 7.17 -7.94 -2.06
CA LEU A 67 6.60 -7.28 -3.22
C LEU A 67 5.95 -5.95 -2.81
N ALA A 68 5.50 -5.17 -3.78
CA ALA A 68 4.72 -3.97 -3.54
C ALA A 68 3.36 -4.03 -4.25
N ALA A 69 2.44 -3.16 -3.84
CA ALA A 69 1.14 -3.02 -4.50
C ALA A 69 0.64 -1.58 -4.44
N ALA A 70 -0.13 -1.19 -5.45
CA ALA A 70 -0.77 0.12 -5.52
C ALA A 70 -2.09 0.08 -6.29
N GLY A 71 -2.97 1.04 -6.03
CA GLY A 71 -4.17 1.27 -6.84
C GLY A 71 -3.84 1.97 -8.15
N TYR A 72 -4.56 1.65 -9.22
CA TYR A 72 -4.52 2.33 -10.51
C TYR A 72 -5.91 2.32 -11.18
N GLY A 73 -6.12 3.14 -12.21
CA GLY A 73 -7.36 3.18 -13.00
C GLY A 73 -8.59 3.56 -12.17
N SER A 74 -8.40 4.26 -11.06
CA SER A 74 -9.42 4.70 -10.10
C SER A 74 -10.06 3.58 -9.26
N ASP A 75 -10.16 2.35 -9.78
CA ASP A 75 -10.95 1.25 -9.18
C ASP A 75 -10.20 -0.09 -9.12
N LYS A 76 -8.98 -0.17 -9.58
CA LYS A 76 -8.18 -1.40 -9.70
C LYS A 76 -6.89 -1.33 -8.89
N ALA A 77 -6.26 -2.49 -8.68
CA ALA A 77 -4.95 -2.56 -8.03
C ALA A 77 -3.99 -3.46 -8.82
N ILE A 78 -2.72 -3.34 -8.51
CA ILE A 78 -1.66 -4.16 -9.08
C ILE A 78 -0.67 -4.56 -7.99
N PHE A 79 -0.38 -5.85 -7.91
CA PHE A 79 0.77 -6.39 -7.19
C PHE A 79 1.95 -6.49 -8.15
N GLY A 80 3.15 -6.13 -7.73
CA GLY A 80 4.30 -6.19 -8.62
C GLY A 80 5.62 -6.48 -7.92
N TYR A 81 6.52 -7.07 -8.71
CA TYR A 81 7.88 -7.37 -8.29
C TYR A 81 7.92 -8.37 -7.13
N GLY A 82 8.96 -8.28 -6.29
CA GLY A 82 9.14 -9.15 -5.12
C GLY A 82 10.20 -10.23 -5.32
N ASN A 83 10.40 -11.02 -4.27
CA ASN A 83 11.37 -12.11 -4.22
C ASN A 83 10.65 -13.45 -4.44
N GLY A 84 10.88 -14.08 -5.59
CA GLY A 84 10.41 -15.42 -5.93
C GLY A 84 11.43 -16.49 -5.53
N SER A 85 11.17 -17.75 -5.89
CA SER A 85 12.06 -18.89 -5.56
C SER A 85 13.44 -18.78 -6.21
N GLY A 86 13.57 -18.04 -7.32
CA GLY A 86 14.84 -17.82 -8.05
C GLY A 86 15.46 -16.45 -7.78
N GLY A 87 14.96 -15.66 -6.85
CA GLY A 87 15.42 -14.31 -6.56
C GLY A 87 14.43 -13.21 -6.98
N PRO A 88 14.88 -11.94 -7.07
CA PRO A 88 14.04 -10.81 -7.45
C PRO A 88 13.42 -10.95 -8.83
N ILE A 89 12.12 -10.70 -8.95
CA ILE A 89 11.34 -10.80 -10.20
C ILE A 89 10.59 -9.49 -10.49
N ALA A 90 10.22 -9.29 -11.75
CA ALA A 90 9.47 -8.11 -12.20
C ALA A 90 8.00 -8.43 -12.58
N ILE A 91 7.54 -9.65 -12.33
CA ILE A 91 6.17 -10.12 -12.63
C ILE A 91 5.14 -9.23 -11.91
N THR A 92 3.99 -9.01 -12.56
CA THR A 92 2.86 -8.29 -11.97
C THR A 92 1.57 -9.08 -12.06
N ASN A 93 0.65 -8.84 -11.12
CA ASN A 93 -0.72 -9.38 -11.12
C ASN A 93 -1.71 -8.22 -10.93
N LYS A 94 -2.59 -8.03 -11.89
CA LYS A 94 -3.65 -7.04 -11.82
C LYS A 94 -4.79 -7.54 -10.93
N VAL A 95 -5.40 -6.62 -10.20
CA VAL A 95 -6.59 -6.87 -9.39
C VAL A 95 -7.75 -6.09 -10.00
N SER A 96 -8.85 -6.78 -10.28
CA SER A 96 -10.06 -6.14 -10.81
C SER A 96 -10.74 -5.26 -9.76
N ASN A 97 -11.72 -4.47 -10.19
CA ASN A 97 -12.56 -3.68 -9.28
C ASN A 97 -13.47 -4.52 -8.36
N THR A 98 -13.50 -5.83 -8.55
CA THR A 98 -14.21 -6.80 -7.67
C THR A 98 -13.25 -7.60 -6.78
N GLY A 99 -11.93 -7.25 -6.78
CA GLY A 99 -10.92 -7.92 -5.96
C GLY A 99 -10.39 -9.24 -6.53
N VAL A 100 -10.70 -9.57 -7.79
CA VAL A 100 -10.18 -10.79 -8.43
C VAL A 100 -8.77 -10.54 -8.92
N VAL A 101 -7.82 -11.38 -8.47
CA VAL A 101 -6.42 -11.33 -8.90
C VAL A 101 -6.26 -12.10 -10.20
N ALA A 102 -5.69 -11.46 -11.22
CA ALA A 102 -5.36 -12.09 -12.50
C ALA A 102 -4.05 -12.87 -12.42
N GLY A 103 -3.83 -13.80 -13.36
CA GLY A 103 -2.58 -14.52 -13.55
C GLY A 103 -1.39 -13.57 -13.80
N ASP A 104 -0.19 -14.14 -13.81
CA ASP A 104 1.05 -13.39 -14.00
C ASP A 104 1.07 -12.66 -15.35
N THR A 105 1.45 -11.39 -15.30
CA THR A 105 1.86 -10.60 -16.47
C THR A 105 3.37 -10.54 -16.50
N ALA A 106 3.97 -10.77 -17.65
CA ALA A 106 5.41 -10.71 -17.84
C ALA A 106 5.99 -9.41 -17.28
N GLY A 107 7.12 -9.54 -16.61
CA GLY A 107 7.79 -8.42 -15.95
C GLY A 107 8.37 -7.41 -16.94
N VAL A 108 8.38 -6.16 -16.51
CA VAL A 108 9.01 -5.04 -17.21
C VAL A 108 10.02 -4.39 -16.30
N GLY A 109 11.19 -4.06 -16.85
CA GLY A 109 12.30 -3.50 -16.09
C GLY A 109 13.05 -4.53 -15.23
N THR A 110 13.90 -4.05 -14.36
CA THR A 110 14.76 -4.87 -13.48
C THR A 110 13.95 -5.48 -12.34
N GLY A 111 14.06 -6.79 -12.13
CA GLY A 111 13.46 -7.47 -10.98
C GLY A 111 13.97 -6.89 -9.67
N LYS A 112 13.07 -6.58 -8.73
CA LYS A 112 13.37 -5.94 -7.44
C LYS A 112 12.52 -6.53 -6.32
N PHE A 113 13.01 -6.49 -5.10
CA PHE A 113 12.22 -6.78 -3.89
C PHE A 113 12.49 -5.75 -2.79
N ALA A 114 11.70 -5.79 -1.72
CA ALA A 114 11.75 -4.79 -0.65
C ALA A 114 11.63 -3.34 -1.19
N LEU A 115 10.88 -3.18 -2.26
CA LEU A 115 10.51 -1.92 -2.90
C LEU A 115 9.21 -1.40 -2.32
N ALA A 116 8.79 -0.20 -2.72
CA ALA A 116 7.49 0.35 -2.36
C ALA A 116 6.70 0.77 -3.61
N ALA A 117 5.39 0.96 -3.45
CA ALA A 117 4.53 1.46 -4.51
C ALA A 117 3.42 2.37 -3.95
N ALA A 118 2.98 3.32 -4.76
CA ALA A 118 1.89 4.23 -4.43
C ALA A 118 1.11 4.66 -5.68
N GLY A 119 -0.15 5.04 -5.50
CA GLY A 119 -0.94 5.72 -6.51
C GLY A 119 -0.57 7.19 -6.62
N TYR A 120 -0.59 7.74 -7.85
CA TYR A 120 -0.43 9.17 -8.15
C TYR A 120 -1.31 9.57 -9.34
N GLY A 121 -1.48 10.88 -9.59
CA GLY A 121 -2.22 11.40 -10.74
C GLY A 121 -3.67 10.93 -10.79
N SER A 122 -4.26 10.59 -9.65
CA SER A 122 -5.62 10.09 -9.45
C SER A 122 -5.90 8.68 -10.00
N ASP A 123 -5.19 8.23 -11.04
CA ASP A 123 -5.49 6.98 -11.76
C ASP A 123 -4.25 6.14 -12.13
N LYS A 124 -3.06 6.56 -11.73
CA LYS A 124 -1.78 5.92 -12.05
C LYS A 124 -1.08 5.41 -10.80
N ALA A 125 -0.05 4.59 -11.00
CA ALA A 125 0.78 4.12 -9.90
C ALA A 125 2.28 4.18 -10.25
N ILE A 126 3.11 4.08 -9.23
CA ILE A 126 4.56 4.05 -9.33
C ILE A 126 5.10 2.96 -8.40
N PHE A 127 5.98 2.11 -8.93
CA PHE A 127 6.86 1.25 -8.15
C PHE A 127 8.22 1.91 -8.05
N GLY A 128 8.91 1.81 -6.92
CA GLY A 128 10.22 2.44 -6.81
C GLY A 128 11.10 1.88 -5.72
N TYR A 129 12.41 2.11 -5.94
CA TYR A 129 13.48 1.73 -5.02
C TYR A 129 13.62 0.20 -4.88
N GLY A 130 14.19 -0.26 -3.77
CA GLY A 130 14.34 -1.69 -3.47
C GLY A 130 15.73 -2.24 -3.74
N LEU A 131 15.84 -3.57 -3.78
CA LEU A 131 17.06 -4.33 -4.03
C LEU A 131 16.91 -5.16 -5.31
N ASP A 132 17.86 -5.05 -6.21
CA ASP A 132 17.83 -5.76 -7.50
C ASP A 132 18.43 -7.19 -7.41
N ALA A 133 18.44 -7.90 -8.54
CA ALA A 133 18.96 -9.26 -8.63
C ALA A 133 20.49 -9.35 -8.44
N SER A 134 21.22 -8.25 -8.52
CA SER A 134 22.63 -8.14 -8.21
C SER A 134 22.90 -7.76 -6.76
N TYR A 135 21.83 -7.69 -5.93
CA TYR A 135 21.84 -7.21 -4.55
C TYR A 135 22.35 -5.76 -4.41
N ILE A 136 22.06 -4.94 -5.43
CA ILE A 136 22.37 -3.51 -5.41
C ILE A 136 21.10 -2.76 -4.98
N ILE A 137 21.22 -1.92 -3.95
CA ILE A 137 20.15 -1.01 -3.54
C ILE A 137 19.97 0.04 -4.64
N THR A 138 18.75 0.19 -5.13
CA THR A 138 18.43 1.07 -6.25
C THR A 138 17.39 2.13 -5.89
N ALA A 139 17.41 3.24 -6.63
CA ALA A 139 16.36 4.27 -6.60
C ALA A 139 15.54 4.28 -7.90
N THR A 140 15.73 3.32 -8.81
CA THR A 140 14.96 3.24 -10.06
C THR A 140 13.47 3.12 -9.81
N THR A 141 12.68 3.70 -10.70
CA THR A 141 11.22 3.66 -10.63
C THR A 141 10.60 3.14 -11.90
N ASN A 142 9.38 2.59 -11.79
CA ASN A 142 8.57 2.15 -12.92
C ASN A 142 7.18 2.75 -12.79
N LEU A 143 6.78 3.55 -13.75
CA LEU A 143 5.44 4.14 -13.80
C LEU A 143 4.44 3.09 -14.27
N VAL A 144 3.24 3.16 -13.75
CA VAL A 144 2.09 2.33 -14.15
C VAL A 144 1.01 3.23 -14.71
N SER A 145 0.58 2.94 -15.94
CA SER A 145 -0.51 3.69 -16.58
C SER A 145 -1.87 3.41 -15.92
N ASN A 146 -2.87 4.20 -16.25
CA ASN A 146 -4.25 3.98 -15.82
C ASN A 146 -4.91 2.70 -16.38
N THR A 147 -4.25 1.98 -17.28
CA THR A 147 -4.65 0.66 -17.78
C THR A 147 -3.81 -0.47 -17.16
N GLY A 148 -2.93 -0.13 -16.20
CA GLY A 148 -2.06 -1.10 -15.51
C GLY A 148 -0.91 -1.61 -16.38
N ILE A 149 -0.42 -0.80 -17.32
CA ILE A 149 0.80 -1.11 -18.09
C ILE A 149 1.98 -0.52 -17.32
N VAL A 150 2.95 -1.38 -16.99
CA VAL A 150 4.20 -0.97 -16.34
C VAL A 150 5.19 -0.51 -17.39
N ALA A 151 5.77 0.67 -17.19
CA ALA A 151 6.82 1.22 -18.05
C ALA A 151 8.21 0.67 -17.66
N ASN A 152 9.18 0.81 -18.58
CA ASN A 152 10.59 0.50 -18.33
C ASN A 152 11.14 1.30 -17.13
N ASP A 153 12.31 0.88 -16.64
CA ASP A 153 13.02 1.57 -15.57
C ASP A 153 13.31 3.03 -15.93
N THR A 154 12.94 3.93 -15.01
CA THR A 154 13.34 5.33 -15.02
C THR A 154 14.48 5.51 -14.02
N SER A 155 15.50 6.28 -14.40
CA SER A 155 16.64 6.58 -13.52
C SER A 155 16.17 7.07 -12.16
N GLY A 156 16.79 6.56 -11.11
CA GLY A 156 16.44 6.89 -9.75
C GLY A 156 16.78 8.34 -9.38
N VAL A 157 15.99 8.88 -8.46
CA VAL A 157 16.21 10.19 -7.86
C VAL A 157 16.30 10.02 -6.34
N GLY A 158 17.20 10.76 -5.72
CA GLY A 158 17.48 10.69 -4.29
C GLY A 158 18.29 9.45 -3.89
N THR A 159 18.44 9.26 -2.61
CA THR A 159 19.22 8.17 -2.01
C THR A 159 18.55 6.83 -2.23
N ALA A 160 19.26 5.89 -2.86
CA ALA A 160 18.80 4.53 -3.08
C ALA A 160 18.53 3.83 -1.73
N ARG A 161 17.36 3.18 -1.60
CA ARG A 161 16.89 2.55 -0.36
C ARG A 161 16.10 1.28 -0.63
N LEU A 162 16.10 0.37 0.34
CA LEU A 162 15.23 -0.79 0.38
C LEU A 162 14.36 -0.77 1.66
N ALA A 163 13.33 -1.61 1.72
CA ALA A 163 12.46 -1.77 2.89
C ALA A 163 11.81 -0.45 3.36
N LEU A 164 11.53 0.42 2.41
CA LEU A 164 10.82 1.69 2.58
C LEU A 164 9.31 1.47 2.42
N ALA A 165 8.50 2.50 2.68
CA ALA A 165 7.07 2.51 2.42
C ALA A 165 6.69 3.67 1.49
N ALA A 166 5.51 3.59 0.88
CA ALA A 166 4.96 4.66 0.06
C ALA A 166 3.43 4.73 0.16
N SER A 167 2.89 5.92 -0.03
CA SER A 167 1.45 6.17 -0.08
C SER A 167 1.12 7.38 -0.95
N GLY A 168 -0.11 7.41 -1.46
CA GLY A 168 -0.68 8.63 -2.03
C GLY A 168 -1.02 9.66 -0.95
N TYR A 169 -0.95 10.96 -1.32
CA TYR A 169 -1.43 12.10 -0.53
C TYR A 169 -1.89 13.22 -1.46
N GLY A 170 -2.59 14.23 -0.93
CA GLY A 170 -3.01 15.41 -1.67
C GLY A 170 -3.89 15.11 -2.89
N THR A 171 -4.60 13.98 -2.87
CA THR A 171 -5.49 13.44 -3.90
C THR A 171 -4.81 12.93 -5.19
N ASP A 172 -3.66 13.48 -5.58
CA ASP A 172 -3.01 13.18 -6.87
C ASP A 172 -1.49 13.00 -6.80
N LYS A 173 -0.90 13.04 -5.60
CA LYS A 173 0.54 12.92 -5.37
C LYS A 173 0.89 11.69 -4.56
N ALA A 174 2.17 11.34 -4.52
CA ALA A 174 2.66 10.24 -3.69
C ALA A 174 3.93 10.63 -2.92
N ILE A 175 4.26 9.83 -1.91
CA ILE A 175 5.45 10.01 -1.09
C ILE A 175 6.09 8.63 -0.85
N PHE A 176 7.39 8.52 -1.07
CA PHE A 176 8.24 7.44 -0.59
C PHE A 176 8.92 7.89 0.71
N GLY A 177 9.02 7.00 1.70
CA GLY A 177 9.64 7.41 2.96
C GLY A 177 10.32 6.28 3.71
N TYR A 178 11.30 6.69 4.53
CA TYR A 178 12.07 5.81 5.41
C TYR A 178 12.94 4.80 4.64
N GLY A 179 13.22 3.63 5.22
CA GLY A 179 13.97 2.55 4.58
C GLY A 179 15.43 2.46 4.99
N ASN A 180 16.22 1.66 4.26
CA ASN A 180 17.63 1.40 4.53
C ASN A 180 18.51 1.79 3.34
N ALA A 181 19.56 2.58 3.60
CA ALA A 181 20.58 3.03 2.65
C ALA A 181 22.00 2.75 3.22
N GLY A 182 22.25 1.54 3.73
CA GLY A 182 23.42 1.24 4.53
C GLY A 182 23.26 1.56 6.02
N GLY A 183 22.10 2.08 6.40
CA GLY A 183 21.59 2.40 7.74
C GLY A 183 20.15 2.84 7.64
N VAL A 184 19.38 2.75 8.75
CA VAL A 184 17.97 3.16 8.76
C VAL A 184 17.83 4.65 8.50
N GLN A 185 16.84 5.02 7.73
CA GLN A 185 16.57 6.39 7.28
C GLN A 185 15.16 6.82 7.68
N SER A 186 14.97 8.15 7.82
CA SER A 186 13.64 8.78 7.95
C SER A 186 13.36 9.79 6.83
N MET A 187 14.27 9.95 5.86
CA MET A 187 14.09 10.84 4.71
C MET A 187 12.92 10.44 3.83
N THR A 188 12.39 11.39 3.07
CA THR A 188 11.29 11.17 2.14
C THR A 188 11.57 11.75 0.75
N ASN A 189 10.87 11.23 -0.26
CA ASN A 189 10.85 11.77 -1.62
C ASN A 189 9.40 11.97 -2.04
N LEU A 190 9.05 13.18 -2.38
CA LEU A 190 7.72 13.49 -2.91
C LEU A 190 7.63 13.09 -4.38
N VAL A 191 6.46 12.66 -4.80
CA VAL A 191 6.15 12.33 -6.20
C VAL A 191 5.05 13.27 -6.68
N SER A 192 5.29 13.96 -7.80
CA SER A 192 4.31 14.84 -8.41
C SER A 192 3.13 14.07 -9.01
N ASN A 193 2.08 14.78 -9.37
CA ASN A 193 0.93 14.21 -10.10
C ASN A 193 1.24 13.74 -11.54
N THR A 194 2.46 13.98 -12.02
CA THR A 194 2.97 13.45 -13.29
C THR A 194 3.95 12.29 -13.10
N GLY A 195 4.19 11.85 -11.84
CA GLY A 195 5.07 10.73 -11.53
C GLY A 195 6.55 11.09 -11.41
N VAL A 196 6.88 12.38 -11.35
CA VAL A 196 8.27 12.84 -11.15
C VAL A 196 8.62 12.77 -9.68
N VAL A 197 9.68 12.01 -9.35
CA VAL A 197 10.22 11.90 -8.00
C VAL A 197 11.14 13.09 -7.71
N ALA A 198 10.92 13.77 -6.60
CA ALA A 198 11.78 14.85 -6.13
C ALA A 198 13.00 14.31 -5.37
N THR A 199 14.02 15.16 -5.18
CA THR A 199 15.20 14.87 -4.35
C THR A 199 14.80 14.64 -2.90
N ASP A 200 15.74 14.15 -2.09
CA ASP A 200 15.52 13.82 -0.69
C ASP A 200 15.07 15.04 0.12
N THR A 201 14.03 14.85 0.92
CA THR A 201 13.61 15.77 1.97
C THR A 201 14.14 15.24 3.30
N THR A 202 14.66 16.14 4.13
CA THR A 202 15.18 15.80 5.47
C THR A 202 14.17 14.99 6.26
N GLY A 203 14.63 13.90 6.84
CA GLY A 203 13.79 12.96 7.58
C GLY A 203 13.19 13.55 8.86
N VAL A 204 12.00 13.10 9.20
CA VAL A 204 11.27 13.44 10.42
C VAL A 204 10.93 12.16 11.17
N GLY A 205 11.01 12.20 12.50
CA GLY A 205 10.73 11.07 13.37
C GLY A 205 11.81 9.99 13.38
N THR A 206 11.53 8.90 14.07
CA THR A 206 12.44 7.78 14.27
C THR A 206 12.68 7.01 12.97
N ALA A 207 13.93 6.91 12.54
CA ALA A 207 14.33 6.17 11.35
C ALA A 207 14.00 4.66 11.48
N ARG A 208 13.37 4.08 10.47
CA ARG A 208 12.87 2.68 10.48
C ARG A 208 12.85 2.06 9.10
N VAL A 209 12.78 0.72 9.10
CA VAL A 209 12.67 -0.12 7.90
C VAL A 209 11.48 -1.08 8.03
N TYR A 210 11.05 -1.65 6.92
CA TYR A 210 9.94 -2.61 6.86
C TYR A 210 8.66 -2.11 7.55
N LEU A 211 8.44 -0.81 7.49
CA LEU A 211 7.20 -0.15 7.88
C LEU A 211 6.19 -0.22 6.74
N ALA A 212 4.95 0.18 7.01
CA ALA A 212 3.92 0.30 5.99
C ALA A 212 3.38 1.73 5.92
N ALA A 213 2.67 2.05 4.83
CA ALA A 213 1.99 3.33 4.68
C ALA A 213 0.67 3.18 3.93
N ALA A 214 -0.29 4.04 4.25
CA ALA A 214 -1.58 4.11 3.57
C ALA A 214 -2.16 5.53 3.61
N GLY A 215 -3.09 5.81 2.69
CA GLY A 215 -3.87 7.05 2.70
C GLY A 215 -5.01 7.01 3.72
N TYR A 216 -5.35 8.17 4.31
CA TYR A 216 -6.53 8.37 5.14
C TYR A 216 -7.08 9.78 4.94
N GLY A 217 -8.33 10.05 5.37
CA GLY A 217 -8.94 11.37 5.33
C GLY A 217 -9.04 11.96 3.92
N THR A 218 -9.08 11.12 2.89
CA THR A 218 -9.16 11.41 1.45
C THR A 218 -7.91 12.04 0.82
N ASP A 219 -7.10 12.81 1.58
CA ASP A 219 -5.98 13.60 1.04
C ASP A 219 -4.68 13.49 1.87
N LYS A 220 -4.67 12.67 2.91
CA LYS A 220 -3.54 12.51 3.84
C LYS A 220 -2.97 11.11 3.78
N ALA A 221 -1.78 10.92 4.36
CA ALA A 221 -1.16 9.60 4.51
C ALA A 221 -0.61 9.37 5.91
N ILE A 222 -0.33 8.12 6.24
CA ILE A 222 0.25 7.70 7.50
C ILE A 222 1.33 6.65 7.23
N PHE A 223 2.53 6.84 7.79
CA PHE A 223 3.55 5.82 7.94
C PHE A 223 3.42 5.16 9.31
N GLY A 224 3.58 3.85 9.41
CA GLY A 224 3.44 3.20 10.70
C GLY A 224 4.25 1.93 10.86
N TYR A 225 4.55 1.62 12.13
CA TYR A 225 5.25 0.41 12.55
C TYR A 225 6.70 0.33 12.05
N GLY A 226 7.21 -0.88 11.78
CA GLY A 226 8.57 -1.10 11.35
C GLY A 226 9.56 -1.36 12.48
N TYR A 227 10.86 -1.43 12.17
CA TYR A 227 11.90 -1.63 13.17
C TYR A 227 13.18 -0.85 12.85
N ASN A 228 14.07 -0.72 13.84
CA ASN A 228 15.41 -0.18 13.66
C ASN A 228 16.44 -1.33 13.51
N ASN A 229 17.68 -0.97 13.16
CA ASN A 229 18.76 -1.97 13.02
C ASN A 229 19.20 -2.62 14.35
N SER A 230 18.69 -2.15 15.50
CA SER A 230 18.96 -2.71 16.82
C SER A 230 17.87 -3.70 17.26
N SER A 231 17.09 -4.22 16.31
CA SER A 231 16.02 -5.20 16.49
C SER A 231 14.79 -4.69 17.29
N THR A 232 14.70 -3.40 17.61
CA THR A 232 13.53 -2.85 18.27
C THR A 232 12.41 -2.63 17.25
N ARG A 233 11.27 -3.28 17.46
CA ARG A 233 10.05 -3.07 16.68
C ARG A 233 9.22 -1.96 17.27
N TYR A 234 8.53 -1.24 16.40
CA TYR A 234 7.72 -0.09 16.76
C TYR A 234 6.26 -0.29 16.35
N SER A 235 5.38 0.36 17.10
CA SER A 235 3.97 0.58 16.72
C SER A 235 3.65 2.06 16.50
N MET A 236 4.65 2.94 16.62
CA MET A 236 4.51 4.39 16.39
C MET A 236 4.14 4.70 14.94
N THR A 237 3.55 5.88 14.75
CA THR A 237 3.15 6.35 13.42
C THR A 237 3.59 7.80 13.19
N ASN A 238 3.66 8.19 11.92
CA ASN A 238 3.88 9.57 11.48
C ASN A 238 2.79 9.94 10.48
N LEU A 239 2.04 10.96 10.79
CA LEU A 239 1.02 11.49 9.89
C LEU A 239 1.67 12.33 8.79
N VAL A 240 1.10 12.28 7.60
CA VAL A 240 1.51 13.08 6.44
C VAL A 240 0.35 13.99 6.06
N SER A 241 0.62 15.30 5.98
CA SER A 241 -0.37 16.30 5.57
C SER A 241 -0.72 16.16 4.07
N ASN A 242 -1.76 16.84 3.64
CA ASN A 242 -2.14 16.94 2.22
C ASN A 242 -1.14 17.74 1.36
N THR A 243 -0.12 18.32 1.97
CA THR A 243 1.01 18.98 1.29
C THR A 243 2.29 18.15 1.32
N GLY A 244 2.24 16.90 1.88
CA GLY A 244 3.38 15.98 1.94
C GLY A 244 4.32 16.23 3.12
N VAL A 245 3.93 17.04 4.11
CA VAL A 245 4.73 17.27 5.31
C VAL A 245 4.52 16.14 6.30
N VAL A 246 5.61 15.49 6.71
CA VAL A 246 5.60 14.41 7.70
C VAL A 246 5.66 15.02 9.10
N ALA A 247 4.76 14.61 9.97
CA ALA A 247 4.74 15.00 11.39
C ALA A 247 5.70 14.14 12.22
N THR A 248 6.05 14.61 13.41
CA THR A 248 6.84 13.86 14.41
C THR A 248 6.11 12.56 14.83
N ASP A 249 6.83 11.68 15.54
CA ASP A 249 6.31 10.40 16.00
C ASP A 249 5.06 10.57 16.89
N THR A 250 4.02 9.82 16.57
CA THR A 250 2.85 9.64 17.43
C THR A 250 3.01 8.33 18.20
N THR A 251 2.67 8.34 19.48
CA THR A 251 2.74 7.17 20.34
C THR A 251 2.07 5.95 19.70
N GLY A 252 2.76 4.82 19.71
CA GLY A 252 2.32 3.60 19.08
C GLY A 252 1.10 2.97 19.75
N VAL A 253 0.25 2.34 18.93
CA VAL A 253 -0.92 1.59 19.35
C VAL A 253 -0.84 0.17 18.78
N GLY A 254 -1.25 -0.80 19.57
CA GLY A 254 -1.25 -2.22 19.20
C GLY A 254 0.13 -2.88 19.25
N THR A 255 0.22 -4.09 18.72
CA THR A 255 1.45 -4.90 18.74
C THR A 255 2.51 -4.32 17.81
N ALA A 256 3.68 -3.98 18.35
CA ALA A 256 4.83 -3.54 17.57
C ALA A 256 5.29 -4.65 16.63
N ARG A 257 5.49 -4.35 15.34
CA ARG A 257 5.83 -5.33 14.31
C ARG A 257 6.43 -4.68 13.05
N ASN A 258 7.04 -5.49 12.22
CA ASN A 258 7.63 -5.08 10.95
C ASN A 258 7.13 -5.96 9.80
N SER A 259 7.53 -5.68 8.57
CA SER A 259 7.18 -6.44 7.35
C SER A 259 5.66 -6.63 7.17
N LEU A 260 4.89 -5.70 7.68
CA LEU A 260 3.43 -5.63 7.56
C LEU A 260 3.04 -4.88 6.28
N ALA A 261 1.76 -4.90 5.94
CA ALA A 261 1.24 -4.09 4.84
C ALA A 261 0.14 -3.15 5.31
N ALA A 262 -0.19 -2.15 4.49
CA ALA A 262 -1.29 -1.24 4.77
C ALA A 262 -1.99 -0.81 3.47
N ALA A 263 -3.28 -0.50 3.57
CA ALA A 263 -4.08 0.02 2.46
C ALA A 263 -5.19 0.94 2.97
N THR A 264 -5.69 1.79 2.10
CA THR A 264 -6.91 2.59 2.32
C THR A 264 -8.14 1.72 2.10
N TYR A 265 -9.18 1.88 2.91
CA TYR A 265 -10.52 1.29 2.72
C TYR A 265 -11.59 2.33 3.06
N GLY A 266 -12.83 2.09 2.61
CA GLY A 266 -13.97 2.98 2.90
C GLY A 266 -13.77 4.41 2.41
N SER A 267 -12.89 4.63 1.44
CA SER A 267 -12.51 5.91 0.80
C SER A 267 -11.67 6.85 1.67
N ASP A 268 -11.77 6.80 3.00
CA ASP A 268 -11.17 7.79 3.91
C ASP A 268 -10.45 7.18 5.12
N LYS A 269 -10.38 5.87 5.22
CA LYS A 269 -9.80 5.13 6.34
C LYS A 269 -8.65 4.25 5.87
N ALA A 270 -7.79 3.83 6.81
CA ALA A 270 -6.70 2.91 6.51
C ALA A 270 -6.69 1.70 7.45
N ILE A 271 -6.00 0.66 7.04
CA ILE A 271 -5.78 -0.56 7.81
C ILE A 271 -4.31 -0.97 7.70
N PHE A 272 -3.67 -1.22 8.83
CA PHE A 272 -2.41 -1.93 8.93
C PHE A 272 -2.67 -3.40 9.25
N GLY A 273 -2.02 -4.34 8.59
CA GLY A 273 -2.27 -5.75 8.85
C GLY A 273 -1.07 -6.65 8.69
N TYR A 274 -1.14 -7.78 9.41
CA TYR A 274 -0.15 -8.85 9.37
C TYR A 274 1.24 -8.42 9.87
N GLY A 275 2.31 -9.05 9.38
CA GLY A 275 3.69 -8.73 9.74
C GLY A 275 4.31 -9.65 10.78
N ASN A 276 5.43 -9.26 11.35
CA ASN A 276 6.23 -10.07 12.26
C ASN A 276 6.53 -9.32 13.57
N ASN A 277 6.23 -9.96 14.68
CA ASN A 277 6.70 -9.59 16.01
C ASN A 277 7.52 -10.76 16.59
N ALA A 278 8.78 -10.86 16.18
CA ALA A 278 9.67 -11.95 16.64
C ALA A 278 9.98 -11.88 18.15
N ASP A 279 9.65 -10.74 18.81
CA ASP A 279 9.94 -10.58 20.24
C ASP A 279 8.98 -11.39 21.14
N THR A 280 7.75 -11.66 20.66
CA THR A 280 6.72 -12.33 21.47
C THR A 280 5.98 -13.48 20.78
N ALA A 281 5.63 -13.36 19.50
CA ALA A 281 4.69 -14.29 18.86
C ALA A 281 5.01 -14.63 17.38
N GLY A 282 6.10 -14.09 16.79
CA GLY A 282 6.44 -14.35 15.39
C GLY A 282 5.45 -13.73 14.40
N LEU A 283 5.06 -14.51 13.39
CA LEU A 283 4.12 -14.04 12.34
C LEU A 283 2.75 -13.69 12.91
N GLN A 284 2.17 -12.62 12.41
CA GLN A 284 0.90 -12.06 12.87
C GLN A 284 -0.15 -12.02 11.74
N SER A 285 -1.42 -12.13 12.13
CA SER A 285 -2.58 -11.83 11.27
C SER A 285 -3.47 -10.72 11.84
N VAL A 286 -3.07 -10.11 12.98
CA VAL A 286 -3.79 -8.98 13.59
C VAL A 286 -3.81 -7.77 12.67
N THR A 287 -4.85 -6.95 12.81
CA THR A 287 -4.95 -5.67 12.09
C THR A 287 -5.22 -4.51 13.04
N ASN A 288 -4.89 -3.30 12.59
CA ASN A 288 -5.22 -2.06 13.27
C ASN A 288 -5.91 -1.13 12.28
N LEU A 289 -7.12 -0.73 12.59
CA LEU A 289 -7.88 0.22 11.80
C LEU A 289 -7.39 1.64 12.08
N VAL A 290 -7.39 2.48 11.07
CA VAL A 290 -7.06 3.90 11.17
C VAL A 290 -8.29 4.71 10.78
N SER A 291 -8.70 5.63 11.64
CA SER A 291 -9.84 6.51 11.37
C SER A 291 -9.52 7.53 10.25
N ASN A 292 -10.53 8.21 9.76
CA ASN A 292 -10.36 9.33 8.81
C ASN A 292 -9.66 10.56 9.39
N THR A 293 -9.36 10.55 10.68
CA THR A 293 -8.54 11.59 11.36
C THR A 293 -7.12 11.11 11.67
N GLY A 294 -6.75 9.87 11.24
CA GLY A 294 -5.42 9.30 11.43
C GLY A 294 -5.20 8.66 12.80
N VAL A 295 -6.26 8.41 13.58
CA VAL A 295 -6.17 7.72 14.87
C VAL A 295 -6.14 6.21 14.64
N VAL A 296 -5.09 5.55 15.15
CA VAL A 296 -4.93 4.09 15.07
C VAL A 296 -5.67 3.43 16.24
N ALA A 297 -6.51 2.45 15.93
CA ALA A 297 -7.22 1.64 16.92
C ALA A 297 -6.34 0.49 17.44
N SER A 298 -6.72 -0.09 18.60
CA SER A 298 -6.12 -1.32 19.14
C SER A 298 -6.22 -2.48 18.15
N ASN A 299 -5.47 -3.57 18.42
CA ASN A 299 -5.51 -4.77 17.60
C ASN A 299 -6.93 -5.33 17.47
N THR A 300 -7.32 -5.68 16.24
CA THR A 300 -8.45 -6.59 16.02
C THR A 300 -7.95 -8.04 16.06
N THR A 301 -8.83 -8.98 16.32
CA THR A 301 -8.51 -10.41 16.20
C THR A 301 -8.03 -10.72 14.80
N GLY A 302 -6.92 -11.45 14.70
CA GLY A 302 -6.33 -11.83 13.41
C GLY A 302 -7.24 -12.74 12.60
N VAL A 303 -7.27 -12.53 11.29
CA VAL A 303 -8.02 -13.35 10.33
C VAL A 303 -7.07 -13.86 9.25
N GLY A 304 -7.28 -15.10 8.82
CA GLY A 304 -6.45 -15.75 7.82
C GLY A 304 -5.06 -16.16 8.32
N THR A 305 -4.25 -16.66 7.42
CA THR A 305 -2.90 -17.16 7.70
C THR A 305 -1.93 -16.04 8.04
N ALA A 306 -1.33 -16.12 9.24
CA ALA A 306 -0.31 -15.16 9.71
C ALA A 306 0.92 -15.19 8.79
N ARG A 307 1.39 -14.03 8.35
CA ARG A 307 2.49 -13.91 7.40
C ARG A 307 3.14 -12.52 7.41
N GLU A 308 4.31 -12.42 6.82
CA GLU A 308 5.08 -11.17 6.66
C GLU A 308 5.50 -10.96 5.22
N GLY A 309 6.07 -9.78 4.90
CA GLY A 309 6.56 -9.46 3.57
C GLY A 309 5.49 -9.48 2.48
N LEU A 310 4.25 -9.28 2.87
CA LEU A 310 3.08 -9.17 1.99
C LEU A 310 2.93 -7.72 1.50
N ALA A 311 2.06 -7.52 0.52
CA ALA A 311 1.66 -6.20 0.06
C ALA A 311 0.15 -5.99 0.22
N ALA A 312 -0.29 -4.72 0.16
CA ALA A 312 -1.71 -4.39 0.16
C ALA A 312 -1.98 -3.19 -0.73
N ALA A 313 -3.17 -3.15 -1.31
CA ALA A 313 -3.64 -2.02 -2.11
C ALA A 313 -5.15 -1.87 -2.00
N SER A 314 -5.61 -0.66 -2.32
CA SER A 314 -7.03 -0.36 -2.43
C SER A 314 -7.53 -0.66 -3.83
N TYR A 315 -8.76 -1.13 -3.93
CA TYR A 315 -9.54 -1.26 -5.16
C TYR A 315 -10.99 -0.88 -4.85
N GLY A 316 -11.82 -0.67 -5.86
CA GLY A 316 -13.20 -0.35 -5.60
C GLY A 316 -14.10 -0.63 -6.77
N SER A 317 -15.38 -0.90 -6.51
CA SER A 317 -16.43 -0.81 -7.51
C SER A 317 -16.97 0.61 -7.55
N THR A 318 -16.97 1.20 -8.72
CA THR A 318 -17.72 2.44 -8.99
C THR A 318 -19.22 2.19 -9.01
#